data_383725e1d7ad19389d48748883982d90
#
_entry.id   383725e1d7ad19389d48748883982d90
#
_cell.length_a   1.000
_cell.length_b   1.000
_cell.length_c   1.000
_cell.angle_alpha   90.00
_cell.angle_beta   90.00
_cell.angle_gamma   90.00
#
_symmetry.space_group_name_H-M   'P 1'
#
loop_
_entity.id
_entity.type
_entity.pdbx_description
1 polymer ?
#
loop_
_entity_poly.entity_id
_entity_poly.type
_entity_poly.pdbx_seq_one_letter_code
_entity_poly.pdbx_strand_id
1 'polypeptide(L)'
;MMGLPFPKSPEEAAKTLSSLYAALATEDDHRRGGDIGAAIEKLWRLEGGDTVNLLIERGKAFTARTEFDKGLKLLDAAVDLAPDYAEAFNTRAYTHYRMGDTTAALGDLRRALALEPNHFRALDGMAKILLEIGEKKGALKAYEQLLKIHPQIEGGKEAAEELRKAVEGQGI
;
A
#
# COMPACT_ATOMS: atom_id res chain seq x y z
N MET A 1 -17.68 17.75 -5.14
CA MET A 1 -17.74 16.53 -4.31
C MET A 1 -18.13 16.91 -2.88
N MET A 2 -19.28 16.45 -2.38
CA MET A 2 -19.59 16.59 -0.95
C MET A 2 -18.57 15.76 -0.17
N GLY A 3 -17.80 16.40 0.70
CA GLY A 3 -16.86 15.70 1.56
C GLY A 3 -17.62 14.67 2.38
N LEU A 4 -17.21 13.40 2.32
CA LEU A 4 -17.73 12.38 3.21
C LEU A 4 -17.60 12.90 4.66
N PRO A 5 -18.66 12.85 5.47
CA PRO A 5 -18.56 13.24 6.86
C PRO A 5 -17.52 12.36 7.54
N PHE A 6 -16.67 12.97 8.36
CA PHE A 6 -15.69 12.23 9.14
C PHE A 6 -16.39 11.23 10.06
N PRO A 7 -15.96 9.97 10.09
CA PRO A 7 -16.54 8.99 10.97
C PRO A 7 -16.34 9.41 12.44
N LYS A 8 -17.38 9.24 13.25
CA LYS A 8 -17.41 9.66 14.64
C LYS A 8 -16.98 8.56 15.62
N SER A 9 -16.82 7.35 15.11
CA SER A 9 -16.40 6.18 15.89
C SER A 9 -15.55 5.22 15.04
N PRO A 10 -14.73 4.35 15.67
CA PRO A 10 -13.99 3.30 14.95
C PRO A 10 -14.90 2.37 14.14
N GLU A 11 -16.09 2.05 14.66
CA GLU A 11 -17.06 1.20 13.96
C GLU A 11 -17.59 1.87 12.68
N GLU A 12 -17.89 3.17 12.76
CA GLU A 12 -18.32 3.97 11.62
C GLU A 12 -17.19 4.09 10.58
N ALA A 13 -15.94 4.23 11.04
CA ALA A 13 -14.77 4.25 10.17
C ALA A 13 -14.60 2.92 9.42
N ALA A 14 -14.69 1.79 10.11
CA ALA A 14 -14.60 0.46 9.50
C ALA A 14 -15.71 0.21 8.48
N LYS A 15 -16.95 0.62 8.79
CA LYS A 15 -18.09 0.51 7.86
C LYS A 15 -17.90 1.39 6.63
N THR A 16 -17.42 2.62 6.81
CA THR A 16 -17.14 3.54 5.71
C THR A 16 -16.03 3.00 4.83
N LEU A 17 -14.96 2.48 5.42
CA LEU A 17 -13.84 1.87 4.72
C LEU A 17 -14.28 0.66 3.88
N SER A 18 -15.10 -0.23 4.45
CA SER A 18 -15.67 -1.37 3.74
C SER A 18 -16.51 -0.94 2.53
N SER A 19 -17.32 0.11 2.68
CA SER A 19 -18.13 0.66 1.58
C SER A 19 -17.26 1.28 0.48
N LEU A 20 -16.18 1.95 0.83
CA LEU A 20 -15.23 2.53 -0.14
C LEU A 20 -14.46 1.45 -0.89
N TYR A 21 -14.04 0.35 -0.24
CA TYR A 21 -13.43 -0.77 -0.94
C TYR A 21 -14.39 -1.41 -1.94
N ALA A 22 -15.66 -1.61 -1.56
CA ALA A 22 -16.67 -2.13 -2.49
C ALA A 22 -16.88 -1.20 -3.69
N ALA A 23 -16.93 0.12 -3.46
CA ALA A 23 -17.06 1.10 -4.52
C ALA A 23 -15.80 1.13 -5.43
N LEU A 24 -14.60 1.07 -4.84
CA LEU A 24 -13.35 1.06 -5.59
C LEU A 24 -13.23 -0.16 -6.50
N ALA A 25 -13.62 -1.33 -6.01
CA ALA A 25 -13.55 -2.60 -6.73
C ALA A 25 -14.46 -2.66 -7.96
N THR A 26 -15.50 -1.84 -8.00
CA THR A 26 -16.50 -1.80 -9.11
C THR A 26 -16.41 -0.53 -9.95
N GLU A 27 -15.49 0.40 -9.62
CA GLU A 27 -15.36 1.65 -10.36
C GLU A 27 -14.59 1.44 -11.66
N ASP A 28 -15.17 1.87 -12.77
CA ASP A 28 -14.57 1.77 -14.11
C ASP A 28 -13.89 3.08 -14.55
N ASP A 29 -14.21 4.20 -13.93
CA ASP A 29 -13.61 5.50 -14.24
C ASP A 29 -12.33 5.71 -13.43
N HIS A 30 -11.21 5.90 -14.12
CA HIS A 30 -9.89 6.07 -13.50
C HIS A 30 -9.83 7.25 -12.52
N ARG A 31 -10.48 8.38 -12.85
CA ARG A 31 -10.49 9.56 -11.97
C ARG A 31 -11.27 9.29 -10.69
N ARG A 32 -12.44 8.68 -10.80
CA ARG A 32 -13.25 8.33 -9.63
C ARG A 32 -12.59 7.26 -8.78
N GLY A 33 -11.96 6.27 -9.41
CA GLY A 33 -11.13 5.29 -8.71
C GLY A 33 -10.02 5.95 -7.88
N GLY A 34 -9.33 6.94 -8.45
CA GLY A 34 -8.33 7.73 -7.74
C GLY A 34 -8.91 8.53 -6.56
N ASP A 35 -10.08 9.15 -6.74
CA ASP A 35 -10.76 9.88 -5.67
C ASP A 35 -11.19 8.97 -4.51
N ILE A 36 -11.72 7.78 -4.82
CA ILE A 36 -12.09 6.77 -3.82
C ILE A 36 -10.83 6.27 -3.09
N GLY A 37 -9.75 5.96 -3.83
CA GLY A 37 -8.48 5.56 -3.24
C GLY A 37 -7.93 6.61 -2.26
N ALA A 38 -7.96 7.89 -2.63
CA ALA A 38 -7.56 8.99 -1.76
C ALA A 38 -8.44 9.10 -0.50
N ALA A 39 -9.74 8.81 -0.60
CA ALA A 39 -10.64 8.78 0.55
C ALA A 39 -10.29 7.63 1.51
N ILE A 40 -9.96 6.44 0.97
CA ILE A 40 -9.49 5.29 1.76
C ILE A 40 -8.20 5.65 2.50
N GLU A 41 -7.20 6.21 1.82
CA GLU A 41 -5.94 6.62 2.42
C GLU A 41 -6.13 7.66 3.54
N LYS A 42 -7.11 8.53 3.40
CA LYS A 42 -7.45 9.49 4.44
C LYS A 42 -8.01 8.80 5.68
N LEU A 43 -8.82 7.76 5.51
CA LEU A 43 -9.32 6.95 6.64
C LEU A 43 -8.19 6.19 7.32
N TRP A 44 -7.29 5.56 6.58
CA TRP A 44 -6.11 4.90 7.17
C TRP A 44 -5.32 5.86 8.07
N ARG A 45 -5.11 7.12 7.63
CA ARG A 45 -4.41 8.12 8.45
C ARG A 45 -5.07 8.41 9.80
N LEU A 46 -6.37 8.23 9.92
CA LEU A 46 -7.05 8.40 11.21
C LEU A 46 -6.64 7.33 12.23
N GLU A 47 -6.29 6.14 11.78
CA GLU A 47 -5.90 5.01 12.64
C GLU A 47 -4.55 5.25 13.33
N GLY A 48 -3.60 5.88 12.63
CA GLY A 48 -2.25 6.14 13.17
C GLY A 48 -2.18 7.22 14.24
N GLY A 49 -3.15 8.12 14.30
CA GLY A 49 -3.13 9.28 15.18
C GLY A 49 -2.07 10.33 14.79
N ASP A 50 -2.15 11.51 15.37
CA ASP A 50 -1.35 12.67 14.93
C ASP A 50 0.16 12.47 15.10
N THR A 51 0.58 11.89 16.23
CA THR A 51 2.02 11.68 16.52
C THR A 51 2.66 10.72 15.53
N VAL A 52 2.02 9.57 15.31
CA VAL A 52 2.54 8.54 14.40
C VAL A 52 2.54 9.05 12.96
N ASN A 53 1.47 9.73 12.55
CA ASN A 53 1.40 10.35 11.22
C ASN A 53 2.49 11.41 11.02
N LEU A 54 2.82 12.22 12.04
CA LEU A 54 3.91 13.16 11.96
C LEU A 54 5.27 12.49 11.79
N LEU A 55 5.51 11.37 12.50
CA LEU A 55 6.74 10.57 12.34
C LEU A 55 6.84 10.00 10.92
N ILE A 56 5.74 9.46 10.39
CA ILE A 56 5.67 8.92 9.03
C ILE A 56 5.97 10.02 8.00
N GLU A 57 5.31 11.18 8.08
CA GLU A 57 5.52 12.26 7.12
C GLU A 57 6.95 12.81 7.16
N ARG A 58 7.55 12.93 8.35
CA ARG A 58 8.96 13.31 8.47
C ARG A 58 9.90 12.23 7.96
N GLY A 59 9.60 10.96 8.23
CA GLY A 59 10.33 9.82 7.70
C GLY A 59 10.34 9.81 6.17
N LYS A 60 9.17 10.00 5.54
CA LYS A 60 9.03 10.17 4.08
C LYS A 60 9.88 11.32 3.55
N ALA A 61 9.88 12.45 4.24
CA ALA A 61 10.67 13.62 3.83
C ALA A 61 12.18 13.36 3.87
N PHE A 62 12.68 12.63 4.87
CA PHE A 62 14.09 12.21 4.91
C PHE A 62 14.40 11.18 3.82
N THR A 63 13.54 10.20 3.60
CA THR A 63 13.68 9.21 2.52
C THR A 63 13.75 9.87 1.14
N ALA A 64 12.93 10.88 0.90
CA ALA A 64 12.95 11.64 -0.35
C ALA A 64 14.27 12.38 -0.59
N ARG A 65 14.97 12.78 0.49
CA ARG A 65 16.30 13.40 0.45
C ARG A 65 17.45 12.40 0.49
N THR A 66 17.16 11.10 0.42
CA THR A 66 18.16 10.02 0.56
C THR A 66 18.86 9.97 1.92
N GLU A 67 18.31 10.64 2.93
CA GLU A 67 18.77 10.62 4.32
C GLU A 67 18.16 9.41 5.06
N PHE A 68 18.40 8.23 4.55
CA PHE A 68 17.69 6.99 4.93
C PHE A 68 17.79 6.66 6.42
N ASP A 69 18.98 6.81 7.03
CA ASP A 69 19.17 6.54 8.46
C ASP A 69 18.26 7.39 9.35
N LYS A 70 18.08 8.67 8.98
CA LYS A 70 17.16 9.56 9.70
C LYS A 70 15.72 9.17 9.43
N GLY A 71 15.39 8.80 8.19
CA GLY A 71 14.08 8.31 7.80
C GLY A 71 13.69 7.08 8.59
N LEU A 72 14.56 6.06 8.61
CA LEU A 72 14.32 4.79 9.32
C LEU A 72 14.13 5.00 10.82
N LYS A 73 14.95 5.83 11.48
CA LYS A 73 14.78 6.11 12.92
C LYS A 73 13.39 6.63 13.27
N LEU A 74 12.80 7.47 12.41
CA LEU A 74 11.44 7.99 12.62
C LEU A 74 10.37 6.94 12.30
N LEU A 75 10.60 6.14 11.26
CA LEU A 75 9.67 5.08 10.86
C LEU A 75 9.70 3.89 11.82
N ASP A 76 10.86 3.56 12.40
CA ASP A 76 10.96 2.58 13.48
C ASP A 76 10.16 3.05 14.71
N ALA A 77 10.33 4.31 15.10
CA ALA A 77 9.54 4.88 16.19
C ALA A 77 8.01 4.87 15.87
N ALA A 78 7.63 5.09 14.61
CA ALA A 78 6.23 5.03 14.19
C ALA A 78 5.67 3.60 14.33
N VAL A 79 6.44 2.58 13.89
CA VAL A 79 6.06 1.16 14.01
C VAL A 79 6.00 0.72 15.47
N ASP A 80 6.95 1.17 16.30
CA ASP A 80 6.96 0.84 17.74
C ASP A 80 5.76 1.45 18.49
N LEU A 81 5.36 2.67 18.11
CA LEU A 81 4.20 3.35 18.72
C LEU A 81 2.85 2.82 18.22
N ALA A 82 2.79 2.32 16.99
CA ALA A 82 1.57 1.80 16.38
C ALA A 82 1.85 0.48 15.63
N PRO A 83 2.08 -0.63 16.36
CA PRO A 83 2.46 -1.92 15.78
C PRO A 83 1.33 -2.64 15.01
N ASP A 84 0.14 -2.09 15.05
CA ASP A 84 -1.06 -2.51 14.31
C ASP A 84 -1.45 -1.56 13.16
N TYR A 85 -0.65 -0.54 12.88
CA TYR A 85 -0.92 0.43 11.84
C TYR A 85 -0.19 0.07 10.52
N ALA A 86 -0.93 -0.43 9.54
CA ALA A 86 -0.40 -0.94 8.27
C ALA A 86 0.43 0.10 7.48
N GLU A 87 0.02 1.37 7.45
CA GLU A 87 0.73 2.42 6.70
C GLU A 87 2.12 2.72 7.26
N ALA A 88 2.37 2.50 8.57
CA ALA A 88 3.71 2.66 9.15
C ALA A 88 4.69 1.65 8.53
N PHE A 89 4.27 0.37 8.45
CA PHE A 89 5.06 -0.68 7.80
C PHE A 89 5.21 -0.44 6.30
N ASN A 90 4.13 -0.07 5.60
CA ASN A 90 4.18 0.25 4.17
C ASN A 90 5.19 1.37 3.88
N THR A 91 5.22 2.42 4.70
CA THR A 91 6.15 3.53 4.51
C THR A 91 7.59 3.13 4.83
N ARG A 92 7.82 2.33 5.87
CA ARG A 92 9.15 1.82 6.21
C ARG A 92 9.67 0.87 5.11
N ALA A 93 8.80 0.01 4.58
CA ALA A 93 9.12 -0.83 3.44
C ALA A 93 9.62 -0.03 2.22
N TYR A 94 8.95 1.07 1.90
CA TYR A 94 9.40 1.95 0.84
C TYR A 94 10.81 2.51 1.10
N THR A 95 11.12 2.87 2.34
CA THR A 95 12.46 3.37 2.71
C THR A 95 13.51 2.26 2.57
N HIS A 96 13.23 1.04 3.06
CA HIS A 96 14.11 -0.11 2.86
C HIS A 96 14.36 -0.41 1.39
N TYR A 97 13.30 -0.41 0.57
CA TYR A 97 13.43 -0.59 -0.88
C TYR A 97 14.33 0.47 -1.51
N ARG A 98 14.16 1.75 -1.15
CA ARG A 98 14.99 2.86 -1.63
C ARG A 98 16.47 2.73 -1.22
N MET A 99 16.77 2.02 -0.15
CA MET A 99 18.13 1.66 0.30
C MET A 99 18.68 0.43 -0.43
N GLY A 100 17.87 -0.30 -1.18
CA GLY A 100 18.23 -1.58 -1.81
C GLY A 100 18.05 -2.80 -0.89
N ASP A 101 17.52 -2.62 0.33
CA ASP A 101 17.18 -3.73 1.23
C ASP A 101 15.79 -4.30 0.89
N THR A 102 15.75 -5.06 -0.20
CA THR A 102 14.54 -5.75 -0.68
C THR A 102 13.99 -6.76 0.34
N THR A 103 14.85 -7.37 1.13
CA THR A 103 14.43 -8.37 2.13
C THR A 103 13.65 -7.71 3.26
N ALA A 104 14.15 -6.63 3.84
CA ALA A 104 13.45 -5.86 4.86
C ALA A 104 12.17 -5.24 4.29
N ALA A 105 12.22 -4.68 3.07
CA ALA A 105 11.05 -4.13 2.40
C ALA A 105 9.91 -5.16 2.24
N LEU A 106 10.21 -6.37 1.75
CA LEU A 106 9.21 -7.44 1.63
C LEU A 106 8.70 -7.92 2.99
N GLY A 107 9.54 -7.89 4.03
CA GLY A 107 9.14 -8.20 5.40
C GLY A 107 8.07 -7.23 5.91
N ASP A 108 8.31 -5.95 5.76
CA ASP A 108 7.38 -4.89 6.17
C ASP A 108 6.09 -4.89 5.33
N LEU A 109 6.17 -5.12 4.00
CA LEU A 109 4.98 -5.23 3.15
C LEU A 109 4.11 -6.42 3.54
N ARG A 110 4.70 -7.58 3.89
CA ARG A 110 3.94 -8.72 4.41
C ARG A 110 3.24 -8.37 5.71
N ARG A 111 3.90 -7.62 6.60
CA ARG A 111 3.29 -7.18 7.84
C ARG A 111 2.15 -6.21 7.58
N ALA A 112 2.33 -5.22 6.70
CA ALA A 112 1.27 -4.29 6.31
C ALA A 112 0.05 -5.03 5.76
N LEU A 113 0.24 -6.03 4.89
CA LEU A 113 -0.85 -6.82 4.30
C LEU A 113 -1.48 -7.82 5.28
N ALA A 114 -0.78 -8.22 6.32
CA ALA A 114 -1.37 -9.01 7.40
C ALA A 114 -2.30 -8.17 8.30
N LEU A 115 -2.00 -6.87 8.44
CA LEU A 115 -2.82 -5.92 9.20
C LEU A 115 -4.00 -5.41 8.37
N GLU A 116 -3.75 -5.01 7.12
CA GLU A 116 -4.77 -4.54 6.18
C GLU A 116 -4.62 -5.29 4.84
N PRO A 117 -5.37 -6.37 4.62
CA PRO A 117 -5.27 -7.18 3.39
C PRO A 117 -5.63 -6.41 2.11
N ASN A 118 -6.40 -5.33 2.24
CA ASN A 118 -6.82 -4.48 1.14
C ASN A 118 -5.91 -3.25 0.94
N HIS A 119 -4.74 -3.25 1.57
CA HIS A 119 -3.79 -2.14 1.44
C HIS A 119 -3.17 -2.12 0.02
N PHE A 120 -3.87 -1.48 -0.91
CA PHE A 120 -3.52 -1.50 -2.35
C PHE A 120 -2.14 -0.93 -2.64
N ARG A 121 -1.63 0.04 -1.86
CA ARG A 121 -0.25 0.54 -2.01
C ARG A 121 0.80 -0.51 -1.60
N ALA A 122 0.53 -1.28 -0.56
CA ALA A 122 1.43 -2.35 -0.15
C ALA A 122 1.44 -3.50 -1.16
N LEU A 123 0.28 -3.84 -1.76
CA LEU A 123 0.19 -4.81 -2.85
C LEU A 123 0.95 -4.36 -4.09
N ASP A 124 0.81 -3.09 -4.49
CA ASP A 124 1.55 -2.51 -5.62
C ASP A 124 3.06 -2.54 -5.37
N GLY A 125 3.50 -2.10 -4.18
CA GLY A 125 4.91 -2.16 -3.79
C GLY A 125 5.46 -3.57 -3.79
N MET A 126 4.72 -4.53 -3.22
CA MET A 126 5.11 -5.95 -3.22
C MET A 126 5.22 -6.52 -4.63
N ALA A 127 4.25 -6.24 -5.50
CA ALA A 127 4.26 -6.72 -6.87
C ALA A 127 5.48 -6.21 -7.64
N LYS A 128 5.80 -4.91 -7.51
CA LYS A 128 6.95 -4.29 -8.16
C LYS A 128 8.27 -4.87 -7.69
N ILE A 129 8.45 -5.01 -6.39
CA ILE A 129 9.68 -5.61 -5.82
C ILE A 129 9.83 -7.07 -6.26
N LEU A 130 8.77 -7.86 -6.20
CA LEU A 130 8.81 -9.26 -6.64
C LEU A 130 9.13 -9.40 -8.13
N LEU A 131 8.62 -8.49 -8.97
CA LEU A 131 8.94 -8.43 -10.39
C LEU A 131 10.42 -8.12 -10.61
N GLU A 132 10.96 -7.13 -9.90
CA GLU A 132 12.35 -6.70 -10.00
C GLU A 132 13.35 -7.81 -9.64
N ILE A 133 13.04 -8.60 -8.60
CA ILE A 133 13.88 -9.75 -8.20
C ILE A 133 13.60 -11.03 -9.01
N GLY A 134 12.74 -10.96 -10.03
CA GLY A 134 12.44 -12.09 -10.93
C GLY A 134 11.40 -13.09 -10.43
N GLU A 135 10.78 -12.84 -9.29
CA GLU A 135 9.72 -13.68 -8.70
C GLU A 135 8.37 -13.46 -9.41
N LYS A 136 8.33 -13.78 -10.71
CA LYS A 136 7.19 -13.48 -11.61
C LYS A 136 5.86 -14.04 -11.12
N LYS A 137 5.85 -15.28 -10.57
CA LYS A 137 4.62 -15.89 -10.04
C LYS A 137 4.08 -15.14 -8.82
N GLY A 138 4.98 -14.70 -7.94
CA GLY A 138 4.63 -13.90 -6.79
C GLY A 138 4.12 -12.51 -7.18
N ALA A 139 4.78 -11.86 -8.13
CA ALA A 139 4.38 -10.57 -8.67
C ALA A 139 3.00 -10.64 -9.32
N LEU A 140 2.74 -11.66 -10.17
CA LEU A 140 1.43 -11.86 -10.78
C LEU A 140 0.32 -12.01 -9.73
N LYS A 141 0.53 -12.83 -8.71
CA LYS A 141 -0.44 -13.02 -7.63
C LYS A 141 -0.74 -11.71 -6.89
N ALA A 142 0.28 -10.90 -6.62
CA ALA A 142 0.10 -9.60 -5.96
C ALA A 142 -0.67 -8.62 -6.85
N TYR A 143 -0.38 -8.54 -8.16
CA TYR A 143 -1.15 -7.73 -9.10
C TYR A 143 -2.59 -8.20 -9.25
N GLU A 144 -2.83 -9.51 -9.33
CA GLU A 144 -4.19 -10.04 -9.41
C GLU A 144 -5.02 -9.70 -8.16
N GLN A 145 -4.40 -9.73 -6.98
CA GLN A 145 -5.05 -9.30 -5.75
C GLN A 145 -5.29 -7.78 -5.74
N LEU A 146 -4.32 -6.99 -6.16
CA LEU A 146 -4.42 -5.55 -6.31
C LEU A 146 -5.57 -5.15 -7.23
N LEU A 147 -5.68 -5.78 -8.40
CA LEU A 147 -6.72 -5.48 -9.39
C LEU A 147 -8.14 -5.85 -8.93
N LYS A 148 -8.30 -6.80 -8.00
CA LYS A 148 -9.59 -7.06 -7.35
C LYS A 148 -10.05 -5.91 -6.46
N ILE A 149 -9.12 -5.16 -5.87
CA ILE A 149 -9.39 -4.06 -4.95
C ILE A 149 -9.46 -2.74 -5.70
N HIS A 150 -8.54 -2.53 -6.63
CA HIS A 150 -8.37 -1.29 -7.37
C HIS A 150 -8.15 -1.58 -8.87
N PRO A 151 -9.20 -1.91 -9.62
CA PRO A 151 -9.10 -2.31 -11.04
C PRO A 151 -8.59 -1.20 -11.97
N GLN A 152 -8.63 0.06 -11.53
CA GLN A 152 -8.18 1.22 -12.30
C GLN A 152 -6.79 1.73 -11.89
N ILE A 153 -6.03 0.93 -11.12
CA ILE A 153 -4.66 1.33 -10.76
C ILE A 153 -3.79 1.39 -12.03
N GLU A 154 -3.03 2.47 -12.16
CA GLU A 154 -2.23 2.74 -13.35
C GLU A 154 -1.18 1.66 -13.59
N GLY A 155 -1.13 1.12 -14.82
CA GLY A 155 -0.17 0.08 -15.23
C GLY A 155 -0.43 -1.31 -14.65
N GLY A 156 -1.42 -1.48 -13.76
CA GLY A 156 -1.65 -2.76 -13.08
C GLY A 156 -2.17 -3.86 -14.00
N LYS A 157 -3.09 -3.54 -14.90
CA LYS A 157 -3.65 -4.51 -15.87
C LYS A 157 -2.60 -4.98 -16.86
N GLU A 158 -1.84 -4.05 -17.42
CA GLU A 158 -0.77 -4.33 -18.37
C GLU A 158 0.31 -5.21 -17.75
N ALA A 159 0.76 -4.87 -16.54
CA ALA A 159 1.75 -5.66 -15.82
C ALA A 159 1.26 -7.09 -15.51
N ALA A 160 0.00 -7.24 -15.08
CA ALA A 160 -0.59 -8.55 -14.83
C ALA A 160 -0.71 -9.40 -16.10
N GLU A 161 -1.10 -8.81 -17.24
CA GLU A 161 -1.19 -9.50 -18.52
C GLU A 161 0.17 -9.95 -19.04
N GLU A 162 1.18 -9.10 -18.98
CA GLU A 162 2.55 -9.44 -19.36
C GLU A 162 3.12 -10.58 -18.50
N LEU A 163 2.91 -10.48 -17.17
CA LEU A 163 3.35 -11.52 -16.24
C LEU A 163 2.63 -12.85 -16.47
N ARG A 164 1.34 -12.83 -16.76
CA ARG A 164 0.57 -14.04 -17.04
C ARG A 164 1.14 -14.78 -18.26
N LYS A 165 1.39 -14.07 -19.36
CA LYS A 165 2.04 -14.62 -20.56
C LYS A 165 3.44 -15.18 -20.25
N ALA A 166 4.21 -14.45 -19.44
CA ALA A 166 5.56 -14.86 -19.07
C ALA A 166 5.59 -16.10 -18.14
N VAL A 167 4.58 -16.26 -17.27
CA VAL A 167 4.46 -17.41 -16.37
C VAL A 167 3.94 -18.64 -17.12
N GLU A 168 2.94 -18.48 -18.00
CA GLU A 168 2.37 -19.54 -18.81
C GLU A 168 3.37 -20.04 -19.86
N GLY A 169 4.14 -19.15 -20.48
CA GLY A 169 5.18 -19.51 -21.45
C GLY A 169 6.41 -20.23 -20.87
N GLN A 170 6.57 -20.27 -19.56
CA GLN A 170 7.64 -21.02 -18.87
C GLN A 170 7.22 -22.46 -18.50
N GLY A 171 6.00 -22.86 -18.84
CA GLY A 171 5.42 -24.18 -18.52
C GLY A 171 5.52 -25.24 -19.62
N ILE A 172 6.37 -25.03 -20.67
CA ILE A 172 6.61 -25.99 -21.75
C ILE A 172 8.03 -26.52 -21.63
#